data_1544e0ab7da7bf112619a043ecca459a
#
_entry.id   1544e0ab7da7bf112619a043ecca459a
#
_cell.length_a   1.000
_cell.length_b   1.000
_cell.length_c   1.000
_cell.angle_alpha   90.00
_cell.angle_beta   90.00
_cell.angle_gamma   90.00
#
_symmetry.space_group_name_H-M   'P 1'
#
loop_
_entity.id
_entity.type
_entity.pdbx_description
1 polymer ?
#
loop_
_entity_poly.entity_id
_entity_poly.type
_entity_poly.pdbx_seq_one_letter_code
_entity_poly.pdbx_strand_id
1 'polypeptide(L)'
;MELTIVNPHPKYPRVGLMEPLPTGYLLLGAVVEPTIGRTPFPRRGSRKAALLAELKALAASLERLEAVTKATVYRAALIPPPGSDARRMAARPARYDVVTLIETTTVEAAGEVAAGPEYRKLHDAIAGAAREEHVMTARCLRRVGDVDKSRPGLFLFNFFVAEDPAVALDLWDHLAAWYAVETGLDNSTLLGPVGPDDYVFVNHARWDMSLPRFAVKQFGKRTFYSYVLANLHANGTASMPILYRLA
;
A
#
# COMPACT_ATOMS: atom_id res chain seq x y z
N MET A 1 16.61 -2.56 -18.00
CA MET A 1 17.75 -2.06 -17.16
C MET A 1 18.27 -3.21 -16.29
N GLU A 2 19.55 -3.16 -15.85
CA GLU A 2 20.09 -4.13 -14.89
C GLU A 2 20.01 -3.56 -13.47
N LEU A 3 19.70 -4.42 -12.48
CA LEU A 3 19.61 -3.99 -11.07
C LEU A 3 20.98 -3.53 -10.56
N THR A 4 21.03 -2.34 -10.01
CA THR A 4 22.21 -1.74 -9.39
C THR A 4 22.02 -1.57 -7.90
N ILE A 5 22.82 -2.23 -7.05
CA ILE A 5 22.79 -2.04 -5.61
C ILE A 5 23.90 -1.07 -5.17
N VAL A 6 23.48 0.12 -4.78
CA VAL A 6 24.33 1.16 -4.23
C VAL A 6 24.53 0.94 -2.73
N ASN A 7 25.77 1.10 -2.24
CA ASN A 7 26.13 0.91 -0.83
C ASN A 7 25.67 -0.45 -0.28
N PRO A 8 26.05 -1.57 -0.92
CA PRO A 8 25.68 -2.89 -0.44
C PRO A 8 26.16 -3.09 1.00
N HIS A 9 25.33 -3.71 1.82
CA HIS A 9 25.63 -3.85 3.24
C HIS A 9 25.32 -5.28 3.73
N PRO A 10 26.30 -5.99 4.35
CA PRO A 10 26.14 -7.39 4.71
C PRO A 10 25.04 -7.66 5.75
N LYS A 11 24.61 -6.62 6.47
CA LYS A 11 23.51 -6.67 7.42
C LYS A 11 22.13 -6.86 6.75
N TYR A 12 22.02 -6.57 5.46
CA TYR A 12 20.77 -6.66 4.70
C TYR A 12 20.85 -7.74 3.63
N PRO A 13 20.84 -9.03 4.03
CA PRO A 13 20.68 -10.13 3.09
C PRO A 13 19.30 -10.05 2.44
N ARG A 14 19.08 -10.73 1.31
CA ARG A 14 17.72 -10.84 0.76
C ARG A 14 16.77 -11.41 1.80
N VAL A 15 15.57 -10.86 1.88
CA VAL A 15 14.53 -11.36 2.79
C VAL A 15 14.08 -12.75 2.33
N GLY A 16 13.75 -13.62 3.29
CA GLY A 16 13.10 -14.90 2.97
C GLY A 16 11.69 -14.64 2.44
N LEU A 17 11.41 -15.06 1.22
CA LEU A 17 10.10 -14.95 0.60
C LEU A 17 9.29 -16.23 0.83
N MET A 18 7.98 -16.04 1.01
CA MET A 18 7.00 -17.13 1.01
C MET A 18 6.37 -17.25 -0.38
N GLU A 19 5.81 -18.42 -0.69
CA GLU A 19 5.04 -18.59 -1.93
C GLU A 19 3.90 -17.59 -2.03
N PRO A 20 3.71 -16.93 -3.20
CA PRO A 20 2.59 -16.05 -3.42
C PRO A 20 1.25 -16.75 -3.20
N LEU A 21 0.29 -16.05 -2.62
CA LEU A 21 -1.07 -16.56 -2.47
C LEU A 21 -1.84 -16.49 -3.80
N PRO A 22 -2.77 -17.40 -4.06
CA PRO A 22 -3.68 -17.33 -5.20
C PRO A 22 -4.68 -16.18 -5.07
N THR A 23 -4.74 -15.53 -3.93
CA THR A 23 -5.65 -14.44 -3.56
C THR A 23 -5.63 -13.34 -4.60
N GLY A 24 -6.82 -12.92 -5.03
CA GLY A 24 -7.04 -11.68 -5.77
C GLY A 24 -7.33 -10.53 -4.82
N TYR A 25 -7.03 -9.34 -5.25
CA TYR A 25 -7.21 -8.12 -4.46
C TYR A 25 -7.94 -7.06 -5.28
N LEU A 26 -8.86 -6.34 -4.62
CA LEU A 26 -9.42 -5.09 -5.13
C LEU A 26 -9.00 -3.99 -4.16
N LEU A 27 -8.14 -3.08 -4.62
CA LEU A 27 -7.68 -1.93 -3.85
C LEU A 27 -8.40 -0.69 -4.38
N LEU A 28 -9.12 0.00 -3.48
CA LEU A 28 -9.78 1.26 -3.79
C LEU A 28 -9.18 2.35 -2.90
N GLY A 29 -8.45 3.27 -3.50
CA GLY A 29 -7.86 4.43 -2.84
C GLY A 29 -8.69 5.69 -3.12
N ALA A 30 -8.93 6.51 -2.11
CA ALA A 30 -9.73 7.73 -2.25
C ALA A 30 -9.07 8.93 -1.56
N VAL A 31 -9.12 10.09 -2.21
CA VAL A 31 -8.82 11.39 -1.61
C VAL A 31 -10.14 12.06 -1.25
N VAL A 32 -10.50 12.03 0.02
CA VAL A 32 -11.77 12.58 0.53
C VAL A 32 -11.57 13.96 1.16
N GLU A 33 -10.70 14.02 2.16
CA GLU A 33 -10.34 15.24 2.88
C GLU A 33 -8.81 15.35 2.94
N PRO A 34 -8.20 16.01 1.96
CA PRO A 34 -6.75 16.10 1.86
C PRO A 34 -6.13 16.80 3.08
N THR A 35 -4.83 16.67 3.23
CA THR A 35 -4.03 17.37 4.24
C THR A 35 -4.12 18.88 4.08
N ILE A 36 -4.03 19.64 5.17
CA ILE A 36 -3.99 21.10 5.13
C ILE A 36 -2.55 21.55 4.83
N GLY A 37 -2.38 22.28 3.75
CA GLY A 37 -1.06 22.84 3.39
C GLY A 37 0.00 21.75 3.23
N ARG A 38 1.15 21.93 3.91
CA ARG A 38 2.28 20.99 3.87
C ARG A 38 2.29 19.97 5.02
N THR A 39 1.24 19.94 5.86
CA THR A 39 1.20 18.99 6.97
C THR A 39 1.00 17.57 6.42
N PRO A 40 1.73 16.56 6.93
CA PRO A 40 1.56 15.17 6.49
C PRO A 40 0.35 14.49 7.15
N PHE A 41 -0.40 15.20 8.00
CA PHE A 41 -1.51 14.63 8.76
C PHE A 41 -2.84 14.88 8.06
N PRO A 42 -3.62 13.82 7.73
CA PRO A 42 -4.93 13.96 7.12
C PRO A 42 -5.93 14.66 8.05
N ARG A 43 -6.87 15.41 7.47
CA ARG A 43 -7.97 16.01 8.21
C ARG A 43 -8.91 14.92 8.75
N ARG A 44 -9.54 15.25 9.88
CA ARG A 44 -10.61 14.44 10.50
C ARG A 44 -11.92 15.20 10.39
N GLY A 45 -12.53 15.16 9.20
CA GLY A 45 -13.81 15.86 8.97
C GLY A 45 -15.00 14.89 9.04
N SER A 46 -16.19 15.48 9.13
CA SER A 46 -17.45 14.74 9.21
C SER A 46 -17.75 13.92 7.96
N ARG A 47 -17.43 14.48 6.77
CA ARG A 47 -17.63 13.79 5.48
C ARG A 47 -16.85 12.47 5.44
N LYS A 48 -15.57 12.51 5.80
CA LYS A 48 -14.73 11.30 5.87
C LYS A 48 -15.21 10.34 6.94
N ALA A 49 -15.63 10.83 8.11
CA ALA A 49 -16.15 9.99 9.18
C ALA A 49 -17.43 9.25 8.75
N ALA A 50 -18.35 9.93 8.06
CA ALA A 50 -19.56 9.31 7.52
C ALA A 50 -19.22 8.23 6.48
N LEU A 51 -18.34 8.55 5.51
CA LEU A 51 -17.89 7.59 4.51
C LEU A 51 -17.25 6.35 5.15
N LEU A 52 -16.36 6.52 6.14
CA LEU A 52 -15.72 5.39 6.82
C LEU A 52 -16.72 4.49 7.54
N ALA A 53 -17.76 5.05 8.14
CA ALA A 53 -18.84 4.27 8.75
C ALA A 53 -19.63 3.48 7.71
N GLU A 54 -19.98 4.10 6.59
CA GLU A 54 -20.67 3.45 5.48
C GLU A 54 -19.82 2.34 4.83
N LEU A 55 -18.54 2.63 4.53
CA LEU A 55 -17.65 1.64 3.95
C LEU A 55 -17.45 0.40 4.84
N LYS A 56 -17.41 0.57 6.17
CA LYS A 56 -17.35 -0.58 7.08
C LYS A 56 -18.59 -1.47 7.00
N ALA A 57 -19.78 -0.87 6.87
CA ALA A 57 -21.01 -1.64 6.71
C ALA A 57 -21.04 -2.38 5.36
N LEU A 58 -20.60 -1.73 4.28
CA LEU A 58 -20.49 -2.31 2.94
C LEU A 58 -19.41 -3.40 2.89
N ALA A 59 -18.26 -3.19 3.51
CA ALA A 59 -17.21 -4.20 3.66
C ALA A 59 -17.72 -5.46 4.38
N ALA A 60 -18.47 -5.30 5.48
CA ALA A 60 -19.10 -6.42 6.17
C ALA A 60 -20.16 -7.14 5.30
N SER A 61 -20.79 -6.45 4.35
CA SER A 61 -21.68 -7.07 3.37
C SER A 61 -20.91 -7.87 2.31
N LEU A 62 -19.77 -7.35 1.86
CA LEU A 62 -18.88 -8.07 0.94
C LEU A 62 -18.30 -9.34 1.57
N GLU A 63 -17.94 -9.32 2.86
CA GLU A 63 -17.42 -10.51 3.56
C GLU A 63 -18.46 -11.65 3.70
N ARG A 64 -19.73 -11.42 3.36
CA ARG A 64 -20.76 -12.49 3.28
C ARG A 64 -20.75 -13.25 1.95
N LEU A 65 -20.04 -12.74 0.95
CA LEU A 65 -19.86 -13.42 -0.32
C LEU A 65 -18.79 -14.52 -0.16
N GLU A 66 -19.08 -15.72 -0.62
CA GLU A 66 -18.15 -16.86 -0.54
C GLU A 66 -16.80 -16.58 -1.23
N ALA A 67 -16.81 -15.78 -2.29
CA ALA A 67 -15.63 -15.36 -3.02
C ALA A 67 -14.75 -14.36 -2.27
N VAL A 68 -15.24 -13.72 -1.19
CA VAL A 68 -14.52 -12.68 -0.42
C VAL A 68 -14.00 -13.26 0.89
N THR A 69 -12.70 -13.27 1.05
CA THR A 69 -12.04 -13.74 2.28
C THR A 69 -11.92 -12.65 3.33
N LYS A 70 -11.74 -11.40 2.91
CA LYS A 70 -11.65 -10.23 3.80
C LYS A 70 -11.96 -8.94 3.06
N ALA A 71 -12.59 -7.98 3.74
CA ALA A 71 -12.76 -6.61 3.26
C ALA A 71 -12.40 -5.63 4.39
N THR A 72 -11.34 -4.87 4.22
CA THR A 72 -10.78 -4.02 5.27
C THR A 72 -10.75 -2.58 4.84
N VAL A 73 -11.25 -1.69 5.71
CA VAL A 73 -11.26 -0.24 5.49
C VAL A 73 -10.18 0.41 6.35
N TYR A 74 -9.38 1.25 5.70
CA TYR A 74 -8.27 1.98 6.32
C TYR A 74 -8.47 3.48 6.23
N ARG A 75 -8.03 4.19 7.26
CA ARG A 75 -7.91 5.66 7.28
C ARG A 75 -6.45 6.05 7.41
N ALA A 76 -5.98 7.00 6.61
CA ALA A 76 -4.61 7.45 6.70
C ALA A 76 -4.32 8.11 8.06
N ALA A 77 -3.15 7.78 8.61
CA ALA A 77 -2.57 8.37 9.81
C ALA A 77 -1.47 9.37 9.45
N LEU A 78 -0.75 9.11 8.33
CA LEU A 78 0.31 9.98 7.83
C LEU A 78 0.39 9.83 6.30
N ILE A 79 0.41 10.96 5.59
CA ILE A 79 0.62 11.05 4.14
C ILE A 79 1.86 11.93 3.93
N PRO A 80 3.06 11.36 3.82
CA PRO A 80 4.26 12.12 3.53
C PRO A 80 4.13 12.84 2.18
N PRO A 81 4.73 14.03 2.01
CA PRO A 81 4.82 14.64 0.69
C PRO A 81 5.66 13.75 -0.23
N PRO A 82 5.27 13.58 -1.50
CA PRO A 82 6.02 12.75 -2.45
C PRO A 82 7.43 13.32 -2.65
N GLY A 83 8.41 12.44 -2.74
CA GLY A 83 9.80 12.78 -3.07
C GLY A 83 9.94 13.38 -4.49
N SER A 84 11.12 13.91 -4.84
CA SER A 84 11.39 14.50 -6.15
C SER A 84 11.14 13.52 -7.30
N ASP A 85 11.63 12.28 -7.15
CA ASP A 85 11.47 11.26 -8.18
C ASP A 85 10.01 10.85 -8.36
N ALA A 86 9.28 10.66 -7.27
CA ALA A 86 7.85 10.39 -7.34
C ALA A 86 7.05 11.51 -8.03
N ARG A 87 7.38 12.79 -7.77
CA ARG A 87 6.75 13.91 -8.46
C ARG A 87 7.07 13.98 -9.96
N ARG A 88 8.27 13.50 -10.35
CA ARG A 88 8.70 13.47 -11.75
C ARG A 88 8.09 12.30 -12.51
N MET A 89 7.99 11.13 -11.87
CA MET A 89 7.65 9.87 -12.52
C MET A 89 6.16 9.54 -12.45
N ALA A 90 5.49 9.85 -11.34
CA ALA A 90 4.08 9.51 -11.18
C ALA A 90 3.19 10.51 -11.92
N ALA A 91 2.30 10.01 -12.78
CA ALA A 91 1.28 10.82 -13.42
C ALA A 91 0.35 11.46 -12.36
N ARG A 92 0.02 10.69 -11.33
CA ARG A 92 -0.69 11.13 -10.14
C ARG A 92 0.01 10.60 -8.88
N PRO A 93 0.63 11.46 -8.05
CA PRO A 93 1.20 11.03 -6.78
C PRO A 93 0.12 10.50 -5.82
N ALA A 94 0.35 9.31 -5.26
CA ALA A 94 -0.57 8.70 -4.30
C ALA A 94 -0.74 9.59 -3.05
N ARG A 95 -1.99 9.92 -2.72
CA ARG A 95 -2.37 10.76 -1.57
C ARG A 95 -3.68 10.32 -0.92
N TYR A 96 -4.03 9.05 -1.05
CA TYR A 96 -5.30 8.47 -0.62
C TYR A 96 -5.41 8.48 0.91
N ASP A 97 -6.40 9.21 1.43
CA ASP A 97 -6.62 9.29 2.88
C ASP A 97 -7.63 8.25 3.38
N VAL A 98 -8.29 7.55 2.48
CA VAL A 98 -9.10 6.36 2.70
C VAL A 98 -8.65 5.27 1.73
N VAL A 99 -8.51 4.04 2.22
CA VAL A 99 -8.27 2.86 1.38
C VAL A 99 -9.22 1.76 1.82
N THR A 100 -9.82 1.05 0.86
CA THR A 100 -10.48 -0.23 1.07
C THR A 100 -9.72 -1.31 0.32
N LEU A 101 -9.38 -2.40 1.01
CA LEU A 101 -8.76 -3.58 0.43
C LEU A 101 -9.72 -4.75 0.59
N ILE A 102 -10.14 -5.33 -0.54
CA ILE A 102 -10.96 -6.52 -0.60
C ILE A 102 -10.06 -7.66 -1.08
N GLU A 103 -10.05 -8.76 -0.34
CA GLU A 103 -9.30 -9.98 -0.63
C GLU A 103 -10.29 -11.06 -1.06
N THR A 104 -9.98 -11.72 -2.15
CA THR A 104 -10.83 -12.77 -2.73
C THR A 104 -10.10 -14.10 -2.75
N THR A 105 -10.82 -15.19 -2.92
CA THR A 105 -10.26 -16.55 -2.96
C THR A 105 -9.26 -16.73 -4.10
N THR A 106 -9.51 -16.12 -5.26
CA THR A 106 -8.61 -16.15 -6.44
C THR A 106 -8.61 -14.80 -7.15
N VAL A 107 -7.71 -14.63 -8.11
CA VAL A 107 -7.64 -13.43 -8.95
C VAL A 107 -8.88 -13.30 -9.85
N GLU A 108 -9.38 -14.42 -10.36
CA GLU A 108 -10.60 -14.47 -11.20
C GLU A 108 -11.82 -14.04 -10.37
N ALA A 109 -11.93 -14.53 -9.13
CA ALA A 109 -12.98 -14.15 -8.19
C ALA A 109 -12.97 -12.63 -7.91
N ALA A 110 -11.82 -11.96 -7.93
CA ALA A 110 -11.77 -10.50 -7.82
C ALA A 110 -12.51 -9.80 -8.97
N GLY A 111 -12.38 -10.31 -10.20
CA GLY A 111 -13.11 -9.80 -11.34
C GLY A 111 -14.63 -10.00 -11.22
N GLU A 112 -15.05 -11.18 -10.72
CA GLU A 112 -16.47 -11.49 -10.50
C GLU A 112 -17.07 -10.60 -9.40
N VAL A 113 -16.36 -10.43 -8.28
CA VAL A 113 -16.76 -9.53 -7.19
C VAL A 113 -16.87 -8.10 -7.67
N ALA A 114 -15.90 -7.61 -8.48
CA ALA A 114 -15.91 -6.26 -9.04
C ALA A 114 -17.11 -6.00 -9.98
N ALA A 115 -17.62 -7.03 -10.64
CA ALA A 115 -18.83 -6.93 -11.45
C ALA A 115 -20.14 -6.99 -10.64
N GLY A 116 -20.07 -7.37 -9.36
CA GLY A 116 -21.21 -7.60 -8.48
C GLY A 116 -21.86 -6.33 -7.92
N PRO A 117 -23.13 -6.42 -7.47
CA PRO A 117 -23.86 -5.27 -6.95
C PRO A 117 -23.32 -4.77 -5.61
N GLU A 118 -22.79 -5.64 -4.73
CA GLU A 118 -22.21 -5.26 -3.45
C GLU A 118 -20.96 -4.39 -3.61
N TYR A 119 -20.09 -4.76 -4.56
CA TYR A 119 -18.93 -3.96 -4.90
C TYR A 119 -19.33 -2.62 -5.50
N ARG A 120 -20.31 -2.60 -6.40
CA ARG A 120 -20.81 -1.33 -6.98
C ARG A 120 -21.29 -0.36 -5.92
N LYS A 121 -22.04 -0.82 -4.91
CA LYS A 121 -22.48 0.03 -3.78
C LYS A 121 -21.28 0.64 -3.05
N LEU A 122 -20.24 -0.16 -2.78
CA LEU A 122 -19.03 0.33 -2.12
C LEU A 122 -18.27 1.33 -2.99
N HIS A 123 -18.11 1.03 -4.28
CA HIS A 123 -17.46 1.93 -5.24
C HIS A 123 -18.24 3.24 -5.38
N ASP A 124 -19.58 3.20 -5.52
CA ASP A 124 -20.44 4.39 -5.63
C ASP A 124 -20.36 5.27 -4.38
N ALA A 125 -20.29 4.67 -3.19
CA ALA A 125 -20.08 5.42 -1.94
C ALA A 125 -18.73 6.15 -1.92
N ILE A 126 -17.66 5.50 -2.42
CA ILE A 126 -16.34 6.12 -2.57
C ILE A 126 -16.41 7.26 -3.61
N ALA A 127 -16.90 6.98 -4.82
CA ALA A 127 -16.99 7.94 -5.92
C ALA A 127 -17.81 9.18 -5.55
N GLY A 128 -18.91 9.00 -4.82
CA GLY A 128 -19.75 10.12 -4.32
C GLY A 128 -19.07 11.00 -3.28
N ALA A 129 -18.07 10.50 -2.56
CA ALA A 129 -17.36 11.23 -1.52
C ALA A 129 -15.95 11.68 -1.94
N ALA A 130 -15.28 10.97 -2.83
CA ALA A 130 -13.91 11.24 -3.24
C ALA A 130 -13.80 12.45 -4.15
N ARG A 131 -12.66 13.14 -4.08
CA ARG A 131 -12.22 14.14 -5.08
C ARG A 131 -11.41 13.47 -6.17
N GLU A 132 -10.68 12.42 -5.80
CA GLU A 132 -9.87 11.60 -6.65
C GLU A 132 -9.98 10.16 -6.12
N GLU A 133 -10.04 9.22 -7.03
CA GLU A 133 -10.04 7.79 -6.70
C GLU A 133 -9.04 7.02 -7.56
N HIS A 134 -8.63 5.89 -7.06
CA HIS A 134 -7.82 4.91 -7.76
C HIS A 134 -8.37 3.52 -7.45
N VAL A 135 -8.59 2.73 -8.49
CA VAL A 135 -9.10 1.36 -8.37
C VAL A 135 -8.13 0.43 -9.07
N MET A 136 -7.62 -0.55 -8.35
CA MET A 136 -6.68 -1.54 -8.86
C MET A 136 -7.18 -2.95 -8.54
N THR A 137 -7.36 -3.77 -9.56
CA THR A 137 -7.41 -5.22 -9.39
C THR A 137 -5.98 -5.74 -9.35
N ALA A 138 -5.64 -6.55 -8.34
CA ALA A 138 -4.27 -6.99 -8.14
C ALA A 138 -4.16 -8.47 -7.77
N ARG A 139 -2.94 -8.99 -7.92
CA ARG A 139 -2.49 -10.30 -7.47
C ARG A 139 -1.28 -10.17 -6.53
N CYS A 140 -1.02 -11.20 -5.75
CA CYS A 140 0.20 -11.28 -4.95
C CYS A 140 1.42 -11.55 -5.84
N LEU A 141 2.39 -10.62 -5.90
CA LEU A 141 3.67 -10.84 -6.62
C LEU A 141 4.73 -11.44 -5.71
N ARG A 142 4.81 -10.97 -4.47
CA ARG A 142 5.78 -11.36 -3.44
C ARG A 142 5.13 -11.25 -2.08
N ARG A 143 5.57 -12.07 -1.13
CA ARG A 143 5.22 -11.86 0.28
C ARG A 143 6.33 -12.34 1.22
N VAL A 144 6.43 -11.66 2.36
CA VAL A 144 7.32 -12.03 3.47
C VAL A 144 6.56 -12.84 4.52
N GLY A 145 5.31 -12.43 4.83
CA GLY A 145 4.41 -13.06 5.77
C GLY A 145 3.02 -12.46 5.65
N ASP A 146 2.06 -13.00 6.36
CA ASP A 146 0.68 -12.54 6.31
C ASP A 146 0.49 -11.21 7.05
N VAL A 147 -0.18 -10.25 6.40
CA VAL A 147 -0.53 -8.97 7.02
C VAL A 147 -1.79 -9.16 7.87
N ASP A 148 -1.62 -9.24 9.18
CA ASP A 148 -2.73 -9.40 10.13
C ASP A 148 -3.61 -8.14 10.19
N LYS A 149 -4.84 -8.25 9.73
CA LYS A 149 -5.85 -7.19 9.68
C LYS A 149 -6.92 -7.34 10.77
N SER A 150 -6.79 -8.34 11.64
CA SER A 150 -7.76 -8.62 12.70
C SER A 150 -7.62 -7.70 13.91
N ARG A 151 -6.48 -7.04 14.09
CA ARG A 151 -6.16 -6.22 15.24
C ARG A 151 -5.55 -4.87 14.87
N PRO A 152 -5.65 -3.85 15.73
CA PRO A 152 -5.02 -2.55 15.51
C PRO A 152 -3.52 -2.65 15.24
N GLY A 153 -3.01 -1.77 14.39
CA GLY A 153 -1.61 -1.70 14.02
C GLY A 153 -1.29 -0.44 13.23
N LEU A 154 -0.04 -0.26 12.85
CA LEU A 154 0.38 0.71 11.87
C LEU A 154 0.51 -0.01 10.54
N PHE A 155 -0.37 0.30 9.58
CA PHE A 155 -0.38 -0.28 8.26
C PHE A 155 0.30 0.64 7.25
N LEU A 156 0.88 0.06 6.22
CA LEU A 156 1.49 0.74 5.08
C LEU A 156 0.76 0.33 3.81
N PHE A 157 0.46 1.29 2.96
CA PHE A 157 0.36 1.10 1.52
C PHE A 157 1.41 2.01 0.88
N ASN A 158 2.39 1.38 0.23
CA ASN A 158 3.47 2.08 -0.45
C ASN A 158 3.31 1.88 -1.94
N PHE A 159 2.96 2.93 -2.66
CA PHE A 159 2.71 2.94 -4.08
C PHE A 159 4.01 3.17 -4.83
N PHE A 160 4.33 2.33 -5.82
CA PHE A 160 5.58 2.41 -6.57
C PHE A 160 5.35 2.75 -8.03
N VAL A 161 6.21 3.62 -8.53
CA VAL A 161 6.39 3.88 -9.96
C VAL A 161 7.83 3.58 -10.35
N ALA A 162 8.06 3.07 -11.54
CA ALA A 162 9.40 2.68 -11.99
C ALA A 162 9.54 2.80 -13.50
N GLU A 163 10.76 3.08 -13.96
CA GLU A 163 11.12 3.06 -15.38
C GLU A 163 11.14 1.62 -15.93
N ASP A 164 11.55 0.65 -15.07
CA ASP A 164 11.57 -0.78 -15.37
C ASP A 164 10.91 -1.57 -14.23
N PRO A 165 9.68 -2.10 -14.42
CA PRO A 165 8.97 -2.85 -13.39
C PRO A 165 9.68 -4.12 -12.91
N ALA A 166 10.46 -4.78 -13.77
CA ALA A 166 11.19 -6.00 -13.40
C ALA A 166 12.35 -5.66 -12.46
N VAL A 167 13.12 -4.60 -12.77
CA VAL A 167 14.18 -4.08 -11.89
C VAL A 167 13.63 -3.62 -10.55
N ALA A 168 12.49 -2.93 -10.56
CA ALA A 168 11.83 -2.47 -9.32
C ALA A 168 11.38 -3.64 -8.44
N LEU A 169 10.91 -4.74 -9.04
CA LEU A 169 10.52 -5.96 -8.32
C LEU A 169 11.73 -6.64 -7.66
N ASP A 170 12.84 -6.77 -8.39
CA ASP A 170 14.08 -7.33 -7.83
C ASP A 170 14.68 -6.42 -6.75
N LEU A 171 14.59 -5.10 -6.94
CA LEU A 171 15.00 -4.12 -5.94
C LEU A 171 14.19 -4.25 -4.64
N TRP A 172 12.88 -4.50 -4.75
CA TRP A 172 12.03 -4.66 -3.58
C TRP A 172 12.49 -5.80 -2.68
N ASP A 173 12.96 -6.92 -3.23
CA ASP A 173 13.51 -8.06 -2.48
C ASP A 173 14.71 -7.66 -1.60
N HIS A 174 15.55 -6.73 -2.07
CA HIS A 174 16.66 -6.17 -1.29
C HIS A 174 16.21 -5.17 -0.24
N LEU A 175 15.29 -4.27 -0.60
CA LEU A 175 14.81 -3.23 0.32
C LEU A 175 13.99 -3.84 1.47
N ALA A 176 13.21 -4.89 1.22
CA ALA A 176 12.46 -5.60 2.25
C ALA A 176 13.36 -6.12 3.37
N ALA A 177 14.59 -6.55 3.06
CA ALA A 177 15.59 -6.97 4.04
C ALA A 177 16.00 -5.83 4.98
N TRP A 178 16.16 -4.60 4.48
CA TRP A 178 16.42 -3.44 5.31
C TRP A 178 15.28 -3.20 6.31
N TYR A 179 14.03 -3.25 5.84
CA TYR A 179 12.87 -3.06 6.70
C TYR A 179 12.73 -4.17 7.75
N ALA A 180 13.01 -5.42 7.40
CA ALA A 180 13.01 -6.52 8.34
C ALA A 180 14.01 -6.28 9.48
N VAL A 181 15.25 -5.92 9.14
CA VAL A 181 16.33 -5.72 10.12
C VAL A 181 16.15 -4.45 10.96
N GLU A 182 15.83 -3.32 10.33
CA GLU A 182 15.83 -2.02 11.01
C GLU A 182 14.50 -1.67 11.67
N THR A 183 13.39 -2.15 11.12
CA THR A 183 12.06 -1.84 11.65
C THR A 183 11.37 -3.01 12.32
N GLY A 184 11.89 -4.24 12.12
CA GLY A 184 11.27 -5.46 12.61
C GLY A 184 10.06 -5.87 11.78
N LEU A 185 10.10 -5.61 10.46
CA LEU A 185 9.06 -6.05 9.52
C LEU A 185 9.14 -7.57 9.37
N ASP A 186 8.05 -8.25 9.68
CA ASP A 186 7.90 -9.71 9.58
C ASP A 186 6.75 -10.14 8.64
N ASN A 187 6.07 -9.16 8.05
CA ASN A 187 4.90 -9.38 7.20
C ASN A 187 4.87 -8.35 6.07
N SER A 188 4.55 -8.78 4.87
CA SER A 188 4.35 -7.88 3.73
C SER A 188 3.76 -8.64 2.56
N THR A 189 2.85 -8.01 1.83
CA THR A 189 2.29 -8.49 0.56
C THR A 189 2.48 -7.42 -0.51
N LEU A 190 3.15 -7.80 -1.60
CA LEU A 190 3.35 -6.94 -2.77
C LEU A 190 2.23 -7.20 -3.78
N LEU A 191 1.37 -6.22 -3.96
CA LEU A 191 0.20 -6.26 -4.84
C LEU A 191 0.60 -5.75 -6.22
N GLY A 192 0.59 -6.63 -7.22
CA GLY A 192 0.83 -6.27 -8.62
C GLY A 192 -0.48 -6.14 -9.38
N PRO A 193 -0.65 -5.10 -10.20
CA PRO A 193 -1.87 -4.90 -10.95
C PRO A 193 -2.13 -6.01 -11.96
N VAL A 194 -3.42 -6.30 -12.19
CA VAL A 194 -3.90 -7.15 -13.28
C VAL A 194 -4.34 -6.22 -14.40
N GLY A 195 -3.46 -6.00 -15.36
CA GLY A 195 -3.65 -5.05 -16.45
C GLY A 195 -2.89 -3.72 -16.25
N PRO A 196 -3.11 -2.73 -17.13
CA PRO A 196 -2.48 -1.41 -17.01
C PRO A 196 -2.91 -0.67 -15.75
N ASP A 197 -1.97 -0.01 -15.08
CA ASP A 197 -2.20 0.77 -13.86
C ASP A 197 -1.20 1.93 -13.77
N ASP A 198 -1.51 2.95 -12.95
CA ASP A 198 -0.63 4.08 -12.66
C ASP A 198 0.59 3.66 -11.82
N TYR A 199 0.51 2.52 -11.13
CA TYR A 199 1.56 1.99 -10.25
C TYR A 199 2.04 0.62 -10.72
N VAL A 200 3.35 0.39 -10.65
CA VAL A 200 3.93 -0.92 -11.00
C VAL A 200 3.60 -1.99 -9.97
N PHE A 201 3.46 -1.60 -8.71
CA PHE A 201 2.94 -2.40 -7.61
C PHE A 201 2.67 -1.54 -6.37
N VAL A 202 1.91 -2.10 -5.43
CA VAL A 202 1.64 -1.50 -4.11
C VAL A 202 2.07 -2.48 -3.03
N ASN A 203 2.95 -2.03 -2.11
CA ASN A 203 3.36 -2.84 -0.98
C ASN A 203 2.46 -2.60 0.22
N HIS A 204 1.82 -3.66 0.74
CA HIS A 204 1.03 -3.65 1.96
C HIS A 204 1.74 -4.36 3.08
N ALA A 205 1.89 -3.70 4.22
CA ALA A 205 2.61 -4.21 5.38
C ALA A 205 2.01 -3.69 6.69
N ARG A 206 2.42 -4.26 7.83
CA ARG A 206 1.94 -3.89 9.15
C ARG A 206 3.03 -3.96 10.22
N TRP A 207 2.96 -3.07 11.21
CA TRP A 207 3.79 -3.09 12.42
C TRP A 207 2.95 -2.98 13.69
N ASP A 208 3.38 -3.70 14.74
CA ASP A 208 2.86 -3.57 16.10
C ASP A 208 3.56 -2.44 16.86
N MET A 209 3.54 -1.22 16.29
CA MET A 209 4.16 -0.06 16.93
C MET A 209 3.40 1.23 16.67
N SER A 210 3.71 2.24 17.48
CA SER A 210 3.16 3.59 17.29
C SER A 210 3.84 4.31 16.11
N LEU A 211 3.14 5.26 15.50
CA LEU A 211 3.69 6.09 14.42
C LEU A 211 4.99 6.83 14.80
N PRO A 212 5.12 7.47 16.01
CA PRO A 212 6.37 8.09 16.39
C PRO A 212 7.54 7.11 16.50
N ARG A 213 7.30 5.91 17.06
CA ARG A 213 8.33 4.86 17.15
C ARG A 213 8.78 4.37 15.79
N PHE A 214 7.85 4.19 14.87
CA PHE A 214 8.15 3.84 13.47
C PHE A 214 8.97 4.93 12.79
N ALA A 215 8.57 6.20 12.93
CA ALA A 215 9.27 7.33 12.35
C ALA A 215 10.74 7.41 12.82
N VAL A 216 10.99 7.21 14.13
CA VAL A 216 12.36 7.16 14.66
C VAL A 216 13.15 5.99 14.10
N LYS A 217 12.55 4.78 14.04
CA LYS A 217 13.20 3.59 13.48
C LYS A 217 13.54 3.72 12.00
N GLN A 218 12.72 4.40 11.21
CA GLN A 218 12.94 4.58 9.78
C GLN A 218 13.81 5.80 9.49
N PHE A 219 13.38 6.98 9.90
CA PHE A 219 14.01 8.24 9.52
C PHE A 219 15.24 8.59 10.38
N GLY A 220 15.38 8.03 11.56
CA GLY A 220 16.57 8.18 12.42
C GLY A 220 17.77 7.34 11.94
N LYS A 221 17.61 6.50 10.93
CA LYS A 221 18.70 5.65 10.41
C LYS A 221 19.34 6.29 9.18
N ARG A 222 20.67 6.50 9.24
CA ARG A 222 21.45 6.99 8.09
C ARG A 222 21.30 6.06 6.89
N THR A 223 21.21 4.75 7.12
CA THR A 223 21.03 3.73 6.09
C THR A 223 19.68 3.80 5.38
N PHE A 224 18.66 4.43 5.97
CA PHE A 224 17.42 4.73 5.23
C PHE A 224 17.72 5.62 4.01
N TYR A 225 18.55 6.62 4.17
CA TYR A 225 18.92 7.56 3.11
C TYR A 225 19.97 6.98 2.16
N SER A 226 21.06 6.44 2.71
CA SER A 226 22.19 5.96 1.93
C SER A 226 21.98 4.60 1.27
N TYR A 227 21.03 3.78 1.78
CA TYR A 227 20.71 2.48 1.20
C TYR A 227 19.31 2.50 0.58
N VAL A 228 18.22 2.77 1.32
CA VAL A 228 16.86 2.65 0.76
C VAL A 228 16.62 3.70 -0.31
N LEU A 229 16.75 5.00 0.00
CA LEU A 229 16.46 6.06 -0.98
C LEU A 229 17.48 6.09 -2.12
N ALA A 230 18.77 5.85 -1.83
CA ALA A 230 19.80 5.82 -2.87
C ALA A 230 19.56 4.68 -3.88
N ASN A 231 19.15 3.49 -3.42
CA ASN A 231 18.85 2.37 -4.32
C ASN A 231 17.57 2.58 -5.12
N LEU A 232 16.53 3.19 -4.54
CA LEU A 232 15.34 3.60 -5.30
C LEU A 232 15.73 4.53 -6.45
N HIS A 233 16.49 5.58 -6.15
CA HIS A 233 16.96 6.55 -7.15
C HIS A 233 17.82 5.91 -8.24
N ALA A 234 18.82 5.10 -7.83
CA ALA A 234 19.77 4.47 -8.77
C ALA A 234 19.10 3.50 -9.76
N ASN A 235 17.93 2.98 -9.42
CA ASN A 235 17.17 2.03 -10.25
C ASN A 235 15.93 2.64 -10.90
N GLY A 236 15.86 3.97 -11.04
CA GLY A 236 14.72 4.63 -11.66
C GLY A 236 13.38 4.26 -11.03
N THR A 237 13.36 4.06 -9.71
CA THR A 237 12.18 3.66 -8.96
C THR A 237 11.84 4.73 -7.92
N ALA A 238 10.57 5.03 -7.75
CA ALA A 238 10.11 5.94 -6.71
C ALA A 238 8.97 5.33 -5.91
N SER A 239 8.91 5.66 -4.62
CA SER A 239 7.90 5.16 -3.69
C SER A 239 7.13 6.31 -3.04
N MET A 240 5.85 6.06 -2.78
CA MET A 240 4.92 6.98 -2.14
C MET A 240 4.23 6.27 -0.97
N PRO A 241 4.94 6.17 0.19
CA PRO A 241 4.42 5.48 1.37
C PRO A 241 3.33 6.29 2.05
N ILE A 242 2.22 5.67 2.37
CA ILE A 242 1.17 6.23 3.21
C ILE A 242 0.92 5.29 4.38
N LEU A 243 0.90 5.83 5.59
CA LEU A 243 0.68 5.04 6.80
C LEU A 243 -0.78 5.17 7.26
N TYR A 244 -1.37 4.03 7.61
CA TYR A 244 -2.78 3.90 7.92
C TYR A 244 -3.04 3.29 9.29
N ARG A 245 -4.29 3.40 9.71
CA ARG A 245 -4.92 2.65 10.79
C ARG A 245 -6.18 2.00 10.25
N LEU A 246 -6.66 0.95 10.90
CA LEU A 246 -8.02 0.46 10.67
C LEU A 246 -9.02 1.57 10.95
N ALA A 247 -10.09 1.64 10.18
CA ALA A 247 -11.12 2.65 10.28
C ALA A 247 -12.06 2.42 11.47
#